data_20eca789dc3ede8514a24e20cec10dd8
#
_entry.id   20eca789dc3ede8514a24e20cec10dd8
#
_cell.length_a   1.000
_cell.length_b   1.000
_cell.length_c   1.000
_cell.angle_alpha   90.00
_cell.angle_beta   90.00
_cell.angle_gamma   90.00
#
_symmetry.space_group_name_H-M   'P 1'
#
loop_
_entity.id
_entity.type
_entity.pdbx_description
1 polymer ?
#
loop_
_entity_poly.entity_id
_entity_poly.type
_entity_poly.pdbx_seq_one_letter_code
_entity_poly.pdbx_strand_id
1 'polypeptide(L)'
;MKKLSLLLIMFVLSLCSMAQGCNKKCDSDSCCDVVRVACIGNSITEGFGLAFPSSQSWPAVLQQMLGEGFEVKNCGVSARTLLNSGDLPYTKEKQWRDAKSFLPNIVIIKLGTNDSKPWNWKHKEDFVRDYQLMIDTLKALSSHPSIYLCTPIHSENVEWGIRDSVITNEIAPLVRLLVRRNKQKLIDLNILFPNDKNLLLDDGVHPNVDGSKRLAEIIYNEIKRKEL
;
A
#
# COMPACT_ATOMS: atom_id res chain seq x y z
N MET A 1 -34.25 25.18 -78.61
CA MET A 1 -35.04 25.74 -77.48
C MET A 1 -34.52 25.11 -76.20
N LYS A 2 -34.24 25.94 -75.27
CA LYS A 2 -33.77 25.71 -73.84
C LYS A 2 -32.50 24.91 -73.66
N LYS A 3 -31.42 25.68 -73.37
CA LYS A 3 -30.12 25.27 -72.86
C LYS A 3 -30.28 24.91 -71.40
N LEU A 4 -29.68 23.82 -70.99
CA LEU A 4 -29.50 23.46 -69.53
C LEU A 4 -28.01 23.51 -69.19
N SER A 5 -27.64 24.48 -68.39
CA SER A 5 -26.30 24.72 -67.94
C SER A 5 -26.02 23.80 -66.74
N LEU A 6 -25.01 22.94 -66.84
CA LEU A 6 -24.58 22.07 -65.76
C LEU A 6 -23.42 22.76 -64.98
N LEU A 7 -23.70 23.17 -63.76
CA LEU A 7 -22.72 23.79 -62.87
C LEU A 7 -21.96 22.68 -62.12
N LEU A 8 -20.68 22.54 -62.43
CA LEU A 8 -19.76 21.59 -61.76
C LEU A 8 -19.22 22.23 -60.49
N ILE A 9 -19.70 21.80 -59.33
CA ILE A 9 -19.17 22.23 -58.02
C ILE A 9 -18.02 21.28 -57.65
N MET A 10 -16.79 21.78 -57.71
CA MET A 10 -15.63 21.10 -57.18
C MET A 10 -15.63 21.19 -55.67
N PHE A 11 -15.77 20.05 -55.00
CA PHE A 11 -15.55 19.92 -53.54
C PHE A 11 -14.08 19.66 -53.27
N VAL A 12 -13.39 20.69 -52.84
CA VAL A 12 -12.00 20.56 -52.34
C VAL A 12 -12.10 20.07 -50.89
N LEU A 13 -11.77 18.80 -50.65
CA LEU A 13 -11.57 18.23 -49.33
C LEU A 13 -10.23 18.69 -48.78
N SER A 14 -10.23 19.73 -47.94
CA SER A 14 -9.10 20.11 -47.09
C SER A 14 -9.04 19.16 -45.91
N LEU A 15 -8.05 18.26 -45.91
CA LEU A 15 -7.66 17.46 -44.75
C LEU A 15 -6.93 18.38 -43.78
N CYS A 16 -7.66 18.97 -42.86
CA CYS A 16 -7.08 19.65 -41.69
C CYS A 16 -6.85 18.62 -40.59
N SER A 17 -5.60 18.17 -40.44
CA SER A 17 -5.13 17.37 -39.33
C SER A 17 -5.23 18.20 -38.05
N MET A 18 -6.27 17.96 -37.29
CA MET A 18 -6.39 18.54 -35.93
C MET A 18 -5.65 17.66 -34.94
N ALA A 19 -4.36 17.96 -34.73
CA ALA A 19 -3.70 17.62 -33.47
C ALA A 19 -4.30 18.54 -32.40
N GLN A 20 -5.36 18.06 -31.73
CA GLN A 20 -5.88 18.73 -30.54
C GLN A 20 -4.95 18.44 -29.39
N GLY A 21 -3.94 19.29 -29.19
CA GLY A 21 -3.27 19.44 -27.92
C GLY A 21 -4.30 19.83 -26.88
N CYS A 22 -4.48 18.97 -25.89
CA CYS A 22 -5.32 19.25 -24.72
C CYS A 22 -4.67 20.38 -23.90
N ASN A 23 -4.89 21.65 -24.30
CA ASN A 23 -4.61 22.83 -23.49
C ASN A 23 -5.82 23.05 -22.55
N LYS A 24 -5.99 22.20 -21.53
CA LYS A 24 -6.78 22.57 -20.38
C LYS A 24 -6.00 23.64 -19.60
N LYS A 25 -6.33 24.91 -19.79
CA LYS A 25 -6.06 25.93 -18.79
C LYS A 25 -6.67 25.45 -17.49
N CYS A 26 -5.83 25.18 -16.48
CA CYS A 26 -6.29 25.05 -15.11
C CYS A 26 -6.85 26.41 -14.71
N ASP A 27 -8.19 26.50 -14.61
CA ASP A 27 -8.82 27.58 -13.87
C ASP A 27 -8.40 27.43 -12.41
N SER A 28 -8.02 28.55 -11.79
CA SER A 28 -7.33 28.68 -10.50
C SER A 28 -8.14 28.26 -9.27
N ASP A 29 -9.18 27.41 -9.40
CA ASP A 29 -10.04 26.92 -8.31
C ASP A 29 -10.35 25.41 -8.34
N SER A 30 -9.73 24.61 -9.21
CA SER A 30 -9.79 23.18 -9.07
C SER A 30 -8.67 22.74 -8.12
N CYS A 31 -8.97 22.68 -6.84
CA CYS A 31 -8.22 21.93 -5.84
C CYS A 31 -8.10 20.50 -6.38
N CYS A 32 -6.95 20.12 -6.96
CA CYS A 32 -6.68 18.74 -7.28
C CYS A 32 -6.72 17.98 -5.96
N ASP A 33 -7.77 17.19 -5.72
CA ASP A 33 -7.92 16.41 -4.50
C ASP A 33 -6.70 15.50 -4.34
N VAL A 34 -5.87 15.80 -3.32
CA VAL A 34 -4.68 14.98 -3.00
C VAL A 34 -5.14 13.60 -2.56
N VAL A 35 -4.60 12.57 -3.18
CA VAL A 35 -4.89 11.17 -2.83
C VAL A 35 -4.16 10.80 -1.54
N ARG A 36 -4.91 10.56 -0.47
CA ARG A 36 -4.36 10.21 0.85
C ARG A 36 -4.10 8.72 0.96
N VAL A 37 -2.87 8.35 1.33
CA VAL A 37 -2.41 6.96 1.48
C VAL A 37 -1.99 6.73 2.94
N ALA A 38 -2.68 5.85 3.66
CA ALA A 38 -2.30 5.45 5.01
C ALA A 38 -1.52 4.13 4.99
N CYS A 39 -0.30 4.14 5.52
CA CYS A 39 0.57 2.99 5.64
C CYS A 39 0.53 2.43 7.07
N ILE A 40 -0.33 1.46 7.31
CA ILE A 40 -0.51 0.77 8.60
C ILE A 40 0.50 -0.36 8.71
N GLY A 41 1.23 -0.44 9.85
CA GLY A 41 2.19 -1.52 10.03
C GLY A 41 2.95 -1.47 11.36
N ASN A 42 3.97 -2.31 11.43
CA ASN A 42 4.86 -2.45 12.56
C ASN A 42 6.17 -1.64 12.37
N SER A 43 7.26 -2.06 13.04
CA SER A 43 8.60 -1.45 12.95
C SER A 43 9.14 -1.35 11.52
N ILE A 44 8.83 -2.31 10.66
CA ILE A 44 9.25 -2.29 9.24
C ILE A 44 8.59 -1.11 8.49
N THR A 45 7.35 -0.77 8.85
CA THR A 45 6.65 0.40 8.29
C THR A 45 7.11 1.69 8.94
N GLU A 46 7.33 1.69 10.25
CA GLU A 46 7.88 2.84 10.98
C GLU A 46 9.25 3.25 10.43
N GLY A 47 10.08 2.29 10.04
CA GLY A 47 11.46 2.49 9.59
C GLY A 47 12.48 2.32 10.71
N PHE A 48 12.21 1.35 11.63
CA PHE A 48 13.12 1.01 12.72
C PHE A 48 14.54 0.67 12.20
N GLY A 49 15.55 1.21 12.89
CA GLY A 49 16.97 0.98 12.57
C GLY A 49 17.52 1.83 11.41
N LEU A 50 16.68 2.56 10.69
CA LEU A 50 17.12 3.52 9.67
C LEU A 50 17.62 4.82 10.33
N ALA A 51 18.69 5.41 9.79
CA ALA A 51 19.24 6.66 10.33
C ALA A 51 18.27 7.86 10.19
N PHE A 52 17.51 7.89 9.09
CA PHE A 52 16.55 8.95 8.78
C PHE A 52 15.21 8.36 8.32
N PRO A 53 14.37 7.81 9.23
CA PRO A 53 13.11 7.16 8.84
C PRO A 53 12.15 8.06 8.06
N SER A 54 12.17 9.37 8.33
CA SER A 54 11.34 10.37 7.63
C SER A 54 11.63 10.49 6.11
N SER A 55 12.77 10.01 5.66
CA SER A 55 13.15 10.00 4.23
C SER A 55 13.53 8.61 3.70
N GLN A 56 13.84 7.66 4.57
CA GLN A 56 14.36 6.35 4.21
C GLN A 56 13.37 5.19 4.43
N SER A 57 12.34 5.36 5.27
CA SER A 57 11.32 4.34 5.44
C SER A 57 10.55 4.12 4.12
N TRP A 58 10.05 2.89 3.89
CA TRP A 58 9.32 2.60 2.66
C TRP A 58 8.10 3.53 2.42
N PRO A 59 7.35 4.01 3.43
CA PRO A 59 6.31 5.00 3.19
C PRO A 59 6.85 6.34 2.71
N ALA A 60 8.00 6.78 3.24
CA ALA A 60 8.63 8.03 2.81
C ALA A 60 9.17 7.93 1.38
N VAL A 61 9.77 6.81 1.01
CA VAL A 61 10.21 6.54 -0.37
C VAL A 61 9.00 6.42 -1.31
N LEU A 62 7.91 5.78 -0.86
CA LEU A 62 6.65 5.70 -1.62
C LEU A 62 6.08 7.10 -1.90
N GLN A 63 6.12 8.01 -0.92
CA GLN A 63 5.73 9.42 -1.12
C GLN A 63 6.53 10.07 -2.25
N GLN A 64 7.85 9.89 -2.26
CA GLN A 64 8.71 10.44 -3.30
C GLN A 64 8.36 9.88 -4.69
N MET A 65 8.03 8.59 -4.78
CA MET A 65 7.67 7.94 -6.03
C MET A 65 6.29 8.33 -6.56
N LEU A 66 5.33 8.58 -5.67
CA LEU A 66 3.97 8.99 -6.02
C LEU A 66 3.87 10.48 -6.38
N GLY A 67 4.73 11.32 -5.82
CA GLY A 67 4.79 12.76 -6.11
C GLY A 67 3.71 13.59 -5.40
N GLU A 68 3.55 14.84 -5.86
CA GLU A 68 2.76 15.89 -5.18
C GLU A 68 1.23 15.61 -5.19
N GLY A 69 0.73 14.80 -6.11
CA GLY A 69 -0.69 14.41 -6.15
C GLY A 69 -1.11 13.45 -5.03
N PHE A 70 -0.17 13.04 -4.17
CA PHE A 70 -0.40 12.09 -3.09
C PHE A 70 0.14 12.62 -1.76
N GLU A 71 -0.54 12.24 -0.68
CA GLU A 71 -0.09 12.44 0.71
C GLU A 71 0.01 11.08 1.39
N VAL A 72 1.24 10.61 1.64
CA VAL A 72 1.52 9.31 2.27
C VAL A 72 1.79 9.50 3.76
N LYS A 73 0.93 8.91 4.59
CA LYS A 73 1.06 8.93 6.04
C LYS A 73 1.65 7.64 6.56
N ASN A 74 2.83 7.72 7.17
CA ASN A 74 3.41 6.60 7.90
C ASN A 74 2.70 6.42 9.25
N CYS A 75 1.97 5.30 9.40
CA CYS A 75 1.28 4.89 10.62
C CYS A 75 1.93 3.63 11.22
N GLY A 76 3.21 3.40 10.97
CA GLY A 76 3.98 2.31 11.56
C GLY A 76 4.20 2.51 13.06
N VAL A 77 4.19 1.40 13.83
CA VAL A 77 4.54 1.39 15.26
C VAL A 77 5.30 0.10 15.56
N SER A 78 6.50 0.24 16.13
CA SER A 78 7.39 -0.89 16.43
C SER A 78 6.75 -1.94 17.32
N ALA A 79 7.08 -3.20 17.07
CA ALA A 79 6.67 -4.39 17.83
C ALA A 79 5.17 -4.73 17.78
N ARG A 80 4.32 -4.01 17.05
CA ARG A 80 2.85 -4.19 17.09
C ARG A 80 2.41 -5.44 16.32
N THR A 81 1.39 -6.09 16.90
CA THR A 81 0.72 -7.26 16.35
C THR A 81 -0.59 -6.87 15.66
N LEU A 82 -1.01 -7.69 14.69
CA LEU A 82 -2.38 -7.65 14.18
C LEU A 82 -3.35 -8.21 15.20
N LEU A 83 -2.97 -9.32 15.85
CA LEU A 83 -3.77 -9.98 16.90
C LEU A 83 -4.09 -9.00 18.04
N ASN A 84 -5.37 -8.86 18.35
CA ASN A 84 -5.85 -8.08 19.49
C ASN A 84 -5.54 -8.76 20.84
N SER A 85 -5.34 -10.07 20.82
CA SER A 85 -4.89 -10.89 21.95
C SER A 85 -3.36 -11.03 22.03
N GLY A 86 -2.62 -10.38 21.11
CA GLY A 86 -1.16 -10.31 21.17
C GLY A 86 -0.64 -9.41 22.30
N ASP A 87 0.68 -9.42 22.48
CA ASP A 87 1.33 -8.63 23.54
C ASP A 87 1.17 -7.11 23.36
N LEU A 88 1.22 -6.63 22.10
CA LEU A 88 1.16 -5.21 21.75
C LEU A 88 0.23 -4.98 20.55
N PRO A 89 -1.10 -5.03 20.74
CA PRO A 89 -2.08 -4.89 19.64
C PRO A 89 -2.03 -3.53 18.96
N TYR A 90 -1.92 -3.50 17.64
CA TYR A 90 -1.89 -2.27 16.84
C TYR A 90 -3.18 -1.43 16.99
N THR A 91 -4.33 -2.08 17.15
CA THR A 91 -5.62 -1.41 17.29
C THR A 91 -5.76 -0.53 18.53
N LYS A 92 -4.87 -0.70 19.53
CA LYS A 92 -4.81 0.14 20.74
C LYS A 92 -3.98 1.41 20.55
N GLU A 93 -3.22 1.53 19.46
CA GLU A 93 -2.29 2.62 19.25
C GLU A 93 -2.97 3.91 18.77
N LYS A 94 -2.30 5.03 19.04
CA LYS A 94 -2.70 6.34 18.52
C LYS A 94 -2.70 6.33 16.99
N GLN A 95 -1.71 5.69 16.36
CA GLN A 95 -1.54 5.62 14.91
C GLN A 95 -2.72 4.91 14.21
N TRP A 96 -3.39 3.96 14.87
CA TRP A 96 -4.63 3.39 14.36
C TRP A 96 -5.75 4.42 14.30
N ARG A 97 -5.88 5.29 15.32
CA ARG A 97 -6.85 6.40 15.32
C ARG A 97 -6.49 7.43 14.28
N ASP A 98 -5.21 7.79 14.19
CA ASP A 98 -4.69 8.76 13.22
C ASP A 98 -4.89 8.30 11.77
N ALA A 99 -4.68 7.01 11.49
CA ALA A 99 -4.92 6.43 10.16
C ALA A 99 -6.39 6.56 9.74
N LYS A 100 -7.32 6.34 10.67
CA LYS A 100 -8.76 6.48 10.40
C LYS A 100 -9.19 7.94 10.23
N SER A 101 -8.76 8.84 11.13
CA SER A 101 -9.10 10.27 11.06
C SER A 101 -8.45 10.99 9.88
N PHE A 102 -7.43 10.42 9.28
CA PHE A 102 -6.83 10.89 8.04
C PHE A 102 -7.76 10.74 6.82
N LEU A 103 -8.82 9.92 6.94
CA LEU A 103 -9.78 9.61 5.87
C LEU A 103 -9.07 9.23 4.55
N PRO A 104 -8.25 8.18 4.56
CA PRO A 104 -7.43 7.82 3.41
C PRO A 104 -8.27 7.36 2.22
N ASN A 105 -7.77 7.59 1.00
CA ASN A 105 -8.30 7.01 -0.23
C ASN A 105 -7.71 5.61 -0.49
N ILE A 106 -6.47 5.39 -0.01
CA ILE A 106 -5.77 4.11 -0.09
C ILE A 106 -5.25 3.74 1.31
N VAL A 107 -5.46 2.49 1.71
CA VAL A 107 -4.87 1.94 2.94
C VAL A 107 -4.00 0.74 2.59
N ILE A 108 -2.78 0.71 3.11
CA ILE A 108 -1.84 -0.40 2.97
C ILE A 108 -1.60 -0.97 4.35
N ILE A 109 -1.93 -2.26 4.57
CA ILE A 109 -1.78 -2.93 5.86
C ILE A 109 -0.65 -3.95 5.76
N LYS A 110 0.43 -3.72 6.52
CA LYS A 110 1.60 -4.61 6.63
C LYS A 110 1.87 -4.99 8.08
N LEU A 111 1.04 -5.86 8.62
CA LEU A 111 1.14 -6.46 9.96
C LEU A 111 1.36 -7.98 9.84
N GLY A 112 1.62 -8.66 10.94
CA GLY A 112 1.77 -10.11 11.01
C GLY A 112 3.17 -10.59 11.40
N THR A 113 4.23 -9.78 11.21
CA THR A 113 5.60 -10.19 11.58
C THR A 113 5.73 -10.50 13.08
N ASN A 114 5.24 -9.62 13.95
CA ASN A 114 5.29 -9.82 15.41
C ASN A 114 4.30 -10.87 15.92
N ASP A 115 3.26 -11.13 15.13
CA ASP A 115 2.29 -12.20 15.40
C ASP A 115 2.96 -13.58 15.35
N SER A 116 4.05 -13.76 14.59
CA SER A 116 4.79 -15.01 14.49
C SER A 116 5.48 -15.45 15.77
N LYS A 117 5.65 -14.54 16.74
CA LYS A 117 6.26 -14.85 18.05
C LYS A 117 5.46 -15.92 18.79
N PRO A 118 6.10 -16.88 19.49
CA PRO A 118 5.40 -18.00 20.12
C PRO A 118 4.26 -17.56 21.06
N TRP A 119 4.51 -16.52 21.85
CA TRP A 119 3.52 -16.01 22.82
C TRP A 119 2.37 -15.24 22.19
N ASN A 120 2.50 -14.79 20.95
CA ASN A 120 1.43 -14.17 20.17
C ASN A 120 0.70 -15.24 19.33
N TRP A 121 1.44 -16.11 18.65
CA TRP A 121 0.87 -17.09 17.73
C TRP A 121 0.09 -18.23 18.43
N LYS A 122 0.23 -18.37 19.73
CA LYS A 122 -0.67 -19.23 20.53
C LYS A 122 -2.14 -18.81 20.41
N HIS A 123 -2.42 -17.58 19.99
CA HIS A 123 -3.76 -17.02 19.75
C HIS A 123 -4.14 -16.99 18.26
N LYS A 124 -3.49 -17.80 17.43
CA LYS A 124 -3.66 -17.79 15.96
C LYS A 124 -5.09 -17.96 15.48
N GLU A 125 -5.94 -18.60 16.25
CA GLU A 125 -7.36 -18.80 15.94
C GLU A 125 -8.11 -17.47 15.80
N ASP A 126 -7.64 -16.42 16.46
CA ASP A 126 -8.21 -15.08 16.43
C ASP A 126 -7.75 -14.26 15.20
N PHE A 127 -6.67 -14.67 14.52
CA PHE A 127 -6.00 -13.85 13.51
C PHE A 127 -6.93 -13.41 12.37
N VAL A 128 -7.71 -14.34 11.82
CA VAL A 128 -8.66 -14.06 10.74
C VAL A 128 -9.78 -13.12 11.19
N ARG A 129 -10.31 -13.35 12.40
CA ARG A 129 -11.36 -12.50 12.99
C ARG A 129 -10.85 -11.08 13.22
N ASP A 130 -9.69 -10.92 13.81
CA ASP A 130 -9.12 -9.62 14.17
C ASP A 130 -8.73 -8.82 12.92
N TYR A 131 -8.21 -9.50 11.90
CA TYR A 131 -7.96 -8.85 10.61
C TYR A 131 -9.26 -8.43 9.92
N GLN A 132 -10.30 -9.28 9.97
CA GLN A 132 -11.62 -8.95 9.42
C GLN A 132 -12.19 -7.69 10.08
N LEU A 133 -12.12 -7.59 11.41
CA LEU A 133 -12.56 -6.40 12.15
C LEU A 133 -11.82 -5.13 11.72
N MET A 134 -10.52 -5.23 11.45
CA MET A 134 -9.72 -4.11 10.94
C MET A 134 -10.19 -3.69 9.54
N ILE A 135 -10.40 -4.65 8.63
CA ILE A 135 -10.90 -4.41 7.28
C ILE A 135 -12.29 -3.75 7.33
N ASP A 136 -13.21 -4.28 8.13
CA ASP A 136 -14.59 -3.78 8.23
C ASP A 136 -14.61 -2.35 8.80
N THR A 137 -13.77 -2.08 9.81
CA THR A 137 -13.60 -0.73 10.35
C THR A 137 -13.14 0.27 9.29
N LEU A 138 -12.19 -0.11 8.44
CA LEU A 138 -11.68 0.75 7.37
C LEU A 138 -12.69 0.94 6.24
N LYS A 139 -13.43 -0.11 5.88
CA LYS A 139 -14.53 -0.03 4.89
C LYS A 139 -15.65 0.91 5.31
N ALA A 140 -15.87 1.06 6.61
CA ALA A 140 -16.91 1.94 7.16
C ALA A 140 -16.52 3.43 7.14
N LEU A 141 -15.30 3.79 6.79
CA LEU A 141 -14.88 5.19 6.67
C LEU A 141 -15.60 5.87 5.51
N SER A 142 -15.97 7.15 5.69
CA SER A 142 -16.65 7.94 4.66
C SER A 142 -15.81 8.17 3.39
N SER A 143 -14.49 7.98 3.48
CA SER A 143 -13.58 8.02 2.32
C SER A 143 -13.63 6.76 1.45
N HIS A 144 -14.27 5.67 1.91
CA HIS A 144 -14.38 4.38 1.20
C HIS A 144 -13.06 3.91 0.58
N PRO A 145 -11.99 3.69 1.37
CA PRO A 145 -10.66 3.49 0.84
C PRO A 145 -10.51 2.19 0.05
N SER A 146 -9.65 2.22 -0.97
CA SER A 146 -9.04 1.01 -1.52
C SER A 146 -8.11 0.39 -0.49
N ILE A 147 -8.33 -0.88 -0.11
CA ILE A 147 -7.56 -1.56 0.94
C ILE A 147 -6.62 -2.60 0.32
N TYR A 148 -5.33 -2.46 0.60
CA TYR A 148 -4.27 -3.39 0.24
C TYR A 148 -3.81 -4.17 1.46
N LEU A 149 -3.89 -5.50 1.41
CA LEU A 149 -3.33 -6.38 2.43
C LEU A 149 -1.98 -6.89 1.94
N CYS A 150 -0.94 -6.63 2.74
CA CYS A 150 0.41 -7.12 2.46
C CYS A 150 0.67 -8.40 3.26
N THR A 151 1.21 -9.44 2.62
CA THR A 151 1.85 -10.52 3.36
C THR A 151 3.15 -9.99 4.00
N PRO A 152 3.56 -10.47 5.20
CA PRO A 152 4.86 -10.12 5.75
C PRO A 152 6.00 -10.62 4.85
N ILE A 153 7.12 -9.89 4.83
CA ILE A 153 8.36 -10.37 4.19
C ILE A 153 8.99 -11.50 5.01
N HIS A 154 9.88 -12.26 4.40
CA HIS A 154 10.74 -13.21 5.12
C HIS A 154 11.49 -12.49 6.24
N SER A 155 11.39 -13.00 7.45
CA SER A 155 12.00 -12.38 8.64
C SER A 155 12.20 -13.42 9.72
N GLU A 156 13.41 -13.52 10.25
CA GLU A 156 13.72 -14.42 11.34
C GLU A 156 14.67 -13.78 12.35
N ASN A 157 14.30 -13.86 13.62
CA ASN A 157 15.17 -13.48 14.73
C ASN A 157 14.79 -14.31 15.95
N VAL A 158 15.66 -15.23 16.32
CA VAL A 158 15.44 -16.19 17.41
C VAL A 158 15.30 -15.49 18.77
N GLU A 159 16.12 -14.47 19.04
CA GLU A 159 16.11 -13.74 20.31
C GLU A 159 14.78 -12.99 20.50
N TRP A 160 14.23 -12.45 19.44
CA TRP A 160 12.95 -11.74 19.46
C TRP A 160 11.75 -12.66 19.23
N GLY A 161 12.00 -13.94 19.02
CA GLY A 161 10.95 -14.93 18.74
C GLY A 161 10.27 -14.77 17.38
N ILE A 162 10.82 -13.99 16.44
CA ILE A 162 10.32 -13.87 15.09
C ILE A 162 10.62 -15.15 14.30
N ARG A 163 9.61 -15.79 13.74
CA ARG A 163 9.72 -17.09 13.06
C ARG A 163 9.29 -17.01 11.61
N ASP A 164 10.26 -17.12 10.70
CA ASP A 164 9.98 -17.12 9.25
C ASP A 164 9.09 -18.29 8.82
N SER A 165 9.27 -19.45 9.43
CA SER A 165 8.42 -20.63 9.15
C SER A 165 6.94 -20.36 9.42
N VAL A 166 6.60 -19.62 10.48
CA VAL A 166 5.22 -19.23 10.80
C VAL A 166 4.73 -18.14 9.85
N ILE A 167 5.59 -17.16 9.55
CA ILE A 167 5.26 -16.09 8.59
C ILE A 167 4.87 -16.70 7.24
N THR A 168 5.71 -17.57 6.71
CA THR A 168 5.58 -18.11 5.36
C THR A 168 4.49 -19.18 5.25
N ASN A 169 4.43 -20.11 6.24
CA ASN A 169 3.56 -21.30 6.13
C ASN A 169 2.17 -21.10 6.76
N GLU A 170 2.01 -20.12 7.65
CA GLU A 170 0.74 -19.91 8.34
C GLU A 170 0.18 -18.50 8.10
N ILE A 171 0.90 -17.44 8.39
CA ILE A 171 0.39 -16.06 8.31
C ILE A 171 0.13 -15.62 6.86
N ALA A 172 1.10 -15.78 5.97
CA ALA A 172 0.95 -15.35 4.58
C ALA A 172 -0.23 -16.05 3.86
N PRO A 173 -0.46 -17.37 4.01
CA PRO A 173 -1.66 -18.04 3.51
C PRO A 173 -2.98 -17.46 4.06
N LEU A 174 -3.04 -17.09 5.35
CA LEU A 174 -4.23 -16.48 5.94
C LEU A 174 -4.50 -15.08 5.37
N VAL A 175 -3.47 -14.27 5.14
CA VAL A 175 -3.62 -12.97 4.47
C VAL A 175 -4.15 -13.14 3.04
N ARG A 176 -3.61 -14.08 2.26
CA ARG A 176 -4.12 -14.41 0.92
C ARG A 176 -5.58 -14.88 0.94
N LEU A 177 -5.97 -15.66 1.95
CA LEU A 177 -7.37 -16.09 2.15
C LEU A 177 -8.28 -14.89 2.41
N LEU A 178 -7.87 -13.96 3.30
CA LEU A 178 -8.62 -12.75 3.64
C LEU A 178 -8.83 -11.84 2.42
N VAL A 179 -7.80 -11.66 1.59
CA VAL A 179 -7.89 -10.92 0.33
C VAL A 179 -9.01 -11.48 -0.56
N ARG A 180 -9.02 -12.81 -0.78
CA ARG A 180 -10.05 -13.47 -1.59
C ARG A 180 -11.45 -13.31 -1.00
N ARG A 181 -11.61 -13.57 0.31
CA ARG A 181 -12.91 -13.47 1.01
C ARG A 181 -13.50 -12.07 0.95
N ASN A 182 -12.66 -11.05 1.11
CA ASN A 182 -13.06 -9.66 1.19
C ASN A 182 -13.03 -8.91 -0.15
N LYS A 183 -12.58 -9.57 -1.23
CA LYS A 183 -12.32 -8.94 -2.54
C LYS A 183 -11.40 -7.72 -2.40
N GLN A 184 -10.41 -7.82 -1.52
CA GLN A 184 -9.41 -6.77 -1.32
C GLN A 184 -8.23 -6.94 -2.29
N LYS A 185 -7.31 -5.98 -2.28
CA LYS A 185 -6.12 -6.00 -3.13
C LYS A 185 -4.96 -6.63 -2.36
N LEU A 186 -4.25 -7.56 -3.01
CA LEU A 186 -3.07 -8.22 -2.44
C LEU A 186 -1.79 -7.53 -2.91
N ILE A 187 -0.86 -7.31 -1.99
CA ILE A 187 0.56 -7.12 -2.26
C ILE A 187 1.31 -8.26 -1.59
N ASP A 188 1.67 -9.26 -2.38
CA ASP A 188 2.28 -10.50 -1.85
C ASP A 188 3.77 -10.33 -1.60
N LEU A 189 4.12 -9.57 -0.55
CA LEU A 189 5.51 -9.26 -0.22
C LEU A 189 6.32 -10.50 0.17
N ASN A 190 5.68 -11.56 0.67
CA ASN A 190 6.36 -12.83 0.97
C ASN A 190 6.95 -13.49 -0.28
N ILE A 191 6.35 -13.21 -1.47
CA ILE A 191 6.85 -13.71 -2.75
C ILE A 191 7.64 -12.65 -3.50
N LEU A 192 7.18 -11.40 -3.49
CA LEU A 192 7.72 -10.34 -4.34
C LEU A 192 8.99 -9.68 -3.76
N PHE A 193 9.14 -9.68 -2.43
CA PHE A 193 10.33 -9.14 -1.79
C PHE A 193 11.42 -10.22 -1.79
N PRO A 194 12.63 -9.93 -2.30
CA PRO A 194 13.70 -10.91 -2.33
C PRO A 194 14.07 -11.42 -0.94
N ASN A 195 14.22 -12.72 -0.79
CA ASN A 195 14.79 -13.31 0.42
C ASN A 195 16.33 -13.16 0.39
N ASP A 196 16.79 -11.92 0.51
CA ASP A 196 18.19 -11.53 0.44
C ASP A 196 18.58 -10.76 1.71
N LYS A 197 19.52 -11.32 2.46
CA LYS A 197 20.02 -10.72 3.71
C LYS A 197 20.68 -9.36 3.49
N ASN A 198 21.21 -9.07 2.30
CA ASN A 198 21.78 -7.77 1.98
C ASN A 198 20.74 -6.64 1.93
N LEU A 199 19.44 -6.95 1.90
CA LEU A 199 18.35 -6.00 1.99
C LEU A 199 17.85 -5.78 3.42
N LEU A 200 18.39 -6.50 4.39
CA LEU A 200 18.03 -6.41 5.80
C LEU A 200 19.19 -5.85 6.64
N LEU A 201 18.84 -5.36 7.81
CA LEU A 201 19.80 -5.10 8.87
C LEU A 201 20.32 -6.44 9.44
N ASP A 202 21.37 -6.38 10.25
CA ASP A 202 21.99 -7.57 10.88
C ASP A 202 21.01 -8.35 11.78
N ASP A 203 19.90 -7.72 12.16
CA ASP A 203 18.84 -8.36 12.94
C ASP A 203 17.98 -9.38 12.17
N GLY A 204 18.11 -9.45 10.84
CA GLY A 204 17.39 -10.38 9.98
C GLY A 204 15.89 -10.12 9.86
N VAL A 205 15.40 -8.96 10.31
CA VAL A 205 13.97 -8.58 10.34
C VAL A 205 13.69 -7.28 9.61
N HIS A 206 14.51 -6.26 9.91
CA HIS A 206 14.23 -4.91 9.42
C HIS A 206 14.97 -4.62 8.12
N PRO A 207 14.27 -4.12 7.10
CA PRO A 207 14.92 -3.66 5.87
C PRO A 207 15.88 -2.51 6.16
N ASN A 208 17.08 -2.57 5.57
CA ASN A 208 17.98 -1.44 5.49
C ASN A 208 17.48 -0.42 4.46
N VAL A 209 18.29 0.58 4.10
CA VAL A 209 17.89 1.63 3.15
C VAL A 209 17.50 1.04 1.79
N ASP A 210 18.30 0.10 1.27
CA ASP A 210 18.02 -0.55 -0.03
C ASP A 210 16.79 -1.46 0.06
N GLY A 211 16.62 -2.20 1.16
CA GLY A 211 15.44 -3.00 1.41
C GLY A 211 14.17 -2.15 1.53
N SER A 212 14.23 -1.01 2.21
CA SER A 212 13.12 -0.05 2.30
C SER A 212 12.74 0.50 0.94
N LYS A 213 13.73 0.88 0.12
CA LYS A 213 13.52 1.31 -1.26
C LYS A 213 12.88 0.20 -2.09
N ARG A 214 13.37 -1.03 -1.97
CA ARG A 214 12.81 -2.19 -2.68
C ARG A 214 11.36 -2.46 -2.30
N LEU A 215 11.01 -2.35 -1.00
CA LEU A 215 9.61 -2.45 -0.55
C LEU A 215 8.73 -1.37 -1.20
N ALA A 216 9.19 -0.12 -1.20
CA ALA A 216 8.46 0.99 -1.80
C ALA A 216 8.23 0.78 -3.30
N GLU A 217 9.25 0.29 -4.05
CA GLU A 217 9.14 -0.01 -5.47
C GLU A 217 8.07 -1.08 -5.76
N ILE A 218 8.05 -2.17 -5.00
CA ILE A 218 7.05 -3.24 -5.14
C ILE A 218 5.65 -2.69 -4.87
N ILE A 219 5.48 -1.95 -3.78
CA ILE A 219 4.20 -1.37 -3.37
C ILE A 219 3.72 -0.34 -4.41
N TYR A 220 4.60 0.55 -4.86
CA TYR A 220 4.30 1.53 -5.91
C TYR A 220 3.80 0.87 -7.18
N ASN A 221 4.50 -0.16 -7.68
CA ASN A 221 4.11 -0.86 -8.89
C ASN A 221 2.74 -1.55 -8.77
N GLU A 222 2.43 -2.11 -7.59
CA GLU A 222 1.13 -2.73 -7.33
C GLU A 222 0.00 -1.71 -7.24
N ILE A 223 0.24 -0.53 -6.67
CA ILE A 223 -0.72 0.57 -6.64
C ILE A 223 -0.93 1.11 -8.05
N LYS A 224 0.16 1.44 -8.76
CA LYS A 224 0.11 1.98 -10.12
C LYS A 224 -0.69 1.10 -11.07
N ARG A 225 -0.49 -0.21 -11.01
CA ARG A 225 -1.20 -1.18 -11.86
C ARG A 225 -2.70 -1.24 -11.60
N LYS A 226 -3.17 -0.86 -10.38
CA LYS A 226 -4.55 -1.07 -9.94
C LYS A 226 -5.36 0.21 -9.75
N GLU A 227 -4.70 1.37 -9.59
CA GLU A 227 -5.34 2.66 -9.27
C GLU A 227 -5.05 3.75 -10.30
N LEU A 228 -3.92 3.68 -11.01
CA LEU A 228 -3.47 4.68 -11.97
C LEU A 228 -3.50 4.13 -13.41
#